data_989dadf9731c9296102f67e0f5f2883d
#
_entry.id   989dadf9731c9296102f67e0f5f2883d
#
_cell.length_a   1.000
_cell.length_b   1.000
_cell.length_c   1.000
_cell.angle_alpha   90.00
_cell.angle_beta   90.00
_cell.angle_gamma   90.00
#
_symmetry.space_group_name_H-M   'P 1'
#
loop_
_entity.id
_entity.type
_entity.pdbx_description
1 polymer ?
#
loop_
_entity_poly.entity_id
_entity_poly.type
_entity_poly.pdbx_seq_one_letter_code
_entity_poly.pdbx_strand_id
1 'polypeptide(L)'
;MSVQQAFDLSGQVAVVTGAGQGIGAAVARAMASAGAAVAVCDINEAAAIAAAGSITSAGGRARGFALDVADSAQVAGLAAEVMSWADGLSIWVNNAGITRPAMLHKMSDEDFDAVLRVHVQGTFFGIREAARVMKASKVAGTIINVTSSAGLDGTVGQINYSAAKGAVIAMTKSAARELASSSIRVNAVSPAAATPMTETIRNDERFASRYLAKIPLGRWAQPDEVAPAFLFLASPASSYVTGQVLCADGGMYMAS
;
A
#
# COMPACT_ATOMS: atom_id res chain seq x y z
N MET A 1 -11.27 -15.20 20.85
CA MET A 1 -10.91 -15.26 19.40
C MET A 1 -9.64 -16.08 19.28
N SER A 2 -9.63 -17.14 18.46
CA SER A 2 -8.41 -17.91 18.17
C SER A 2 -7.45 -17.09 17.29
N VAL A 3 -6.16 -17.48 17.23
CA VAL A 3 -5.18 -16.81 16.35
C VAL A 3 -5.63 -16.87 14.88
N GLN A 4 -6.19 -17.99 14.43
CA GLN A 4 -6.72 -18.13 13.08
C GLN A 4 -7.87 -17.13 12.82
N GLN A 5 -8.82 -17.01 13.73
CA GLN A 5 -9.91 -16.04 13.63
C GLN A 5 -9.41 -14.59 13.63
N ALA A 6 -8.30 -14.31 14.33
CA ALA A 6 -7.72 -12.97 14.38
C ALA A 6 -7.18 -12.48 13.03
N PHE A 7 -6.78 -13.39 12.15
CA PHE A 7 -6.23 -13.07 10.83
C PHE A 7 -7.14 -13.48 9.67
N ASP A 8 -8.35 -13.96 9.97
CA ASP A 8 -9.34 -14.35 8.97
C ASP A 8 -9.95 -13.11 8.30
N LEU A 9 -9.91 -13.10 6.96
CA LEU A 9 -10.52 -12.08 6.11
C LEU A 9 -11.70 -12.64 5.29
N SER A 10 -12.24 -13.79 5.65
CA SER A 10 -13.42 -14.36 4.98
C SER A 10 -14.59 -13.38 4.98
N GLY A 11 -15.17 -13.19 3.80
CA GLY A 11 -16.25 -12.23 3.59
C GLY A 11 -15.79 -10.76 3.47
N GLN A 12 -14.51 -10.48 3.61
CA GLN A 12 -13.95 -9.13 3.38
C GLN A 12 -13.66 -8.91 1.90
N VAL A 13 -13.71 -7.66 1.47
CA VAL A 13 -13.37 -7.23 0.12
C VAL A 13 -12.24 -6.20 0.19
N ALA A 14 -11.14 -6.47 -0.49
CA ALA A 14 -9.95 -5.64 -0.49
C ALA A 14 -9.66 -5.06 -1.88
N VAL A 15 -9.32 -3.77 -1.92
CA VAL A 15 -8.66 -3.11 -3.06
C VAL A 15 -7.18 -2.98 -2.74
N VAL A 16 -6.31 -3.39 -3.65
CA VAL A 16 -4.86 -3.19 -3.55
C VAL A 16 -4.36 -2.49 -4.81
N THR A 17 -3.86 -1.26 -4.68
CA THR A 17 -3.34 -0.46 -5.80
C THR A 17 -1.86 -0.74 -6.06
N GLY A 18 -1.42 -0.67 -7.32
CA GLY A 18 -0.05 -1.03 -7.72
C GLY A 18 0.24 -2.50 -7.44
N ALA A 19 -0.75 -3.38 -7.65
CA ALA A 19 -0.71 -4.77 -7.25
C ALA A 19 -0.39 -5.74 -8.40
N GLY A 20 -0.01 -5.24 -9.57
CA GLY A 20 0.46 -6.06 -10.69
C GLY A 20 1.80 -6.74 -10.41
N GLN A 21 2.59 -6.24 -9.45
CA GLN A 21 3.92 -6.77 -9.12
C GLN A 21 4.38 -6.38 -7.70
N GLY A 22 5.54 -6.89 -7.29
CA GLY A 22 6.25 -6.47 -6.08
C GLY A 22 5.44 -6.65 -4.79
N ILE A 23 5.51 -5.65 -3.89
CA ILE A 23 4.83 -5.68 -2.59
C ILE A 23 3.31 -5.75 -2.77
N GLY A 24 2.74 -4.96 -3.70
CA GLY A 24 1.29 -4.97 -3.92
C GLY A 24 0.75 -6.34 -4.32
N ALA A 25 1.45 -7.06 -5.22
CA ALA A 25 1.08 -8.41 -5.61
C ALA A 25 1.19 -9.41 -4.44
N ALA A 26 2.24 -9.30 -3.61
CA ALA A 26 2.40 -10.14 -2.43
C ALA A 26 1.30 -9.87 -1.38
N VAL A 27 0.94 -8.60 -1.16
CA VAL A 27 -0.16 -8.20 -0.27
C VAL A 27 -1.50 -8.74 -0.78
N ALA A 28 -1.76 -8.63 -2.09
CA ALA A 28 -2.97 -9.17 -2.70
C ALA A 28 -3.09 -10.69 -2.50
N ARG A 29 -1.99 -11.43 -2.73
CA ARG A 29 -1.94 -12.88 -2.47
C ARG A 29 -2.19 -13.21 -0.99
N ALA A 30 -1.52 -12.51 -0.08
CA ALA A 30 -1.67 -12.75 1.36
C ALA A 30 -3.11 -12.51 1.84
N MET A 31 -3.76 -11.43 1.39
CA MET A 31 -5.16 -11.15 1.72
C MET A 31 -6.11 -12.18 1.15
N ALA A 32 -5.91 -12.60 -0.11
CA ALA A 32 -6.72 -13.66 -0.73
C ALA A 32 -6.54 -15.01 -0.02
N SER A 33 -5.32 -15.36 0.37
CA SER A 33 -5.04 -16.58 1.15
C SER A 33 -5.69 -16.56 2.54
N ALA A 34 -5.95 -15.37 3.09
CA ALA A 34 -6.69 -15.17 4.33
C ALA A 34 -8.22 -15.11 4.13
N GLY A 35 -8.73 -15.32 2.90
CA GLY A 35 -10.15 -15.44 2.59
C GLY A 35 -10.81 -14.20 1.98
N ALA A 36 -10.08 -13.10 1.78
CA ALA A 36 -10.63 -11.90 1.17
C ALA A 36 -10.89 -12.07 -0.34
N ALA A 37 -11.91 -11.41 -0.87
CA ALA A 37 -12.02 -11.13 -2.29
C ALA A 37 -11.14 -9.90 -2.61
N VAL A 38 -10.23 -10.01 -3.59
CA VAL A 38 -9.21 -8.97 -3.83
C VAL A 38 -9.34 -8.36 -5.22
N ALA A 39 -9.59 -7.06 -5.29
CA ALA A 39 -9.43 -6.25 -6.48
C ALA A 39 -7.94 -5.89 -6.64
N VAL A 40 -7.28 -6.51 -7.61
CA VAL A 40 -5.88 -6.28 -7.97
C VAL A 40 -5.83 -5.15 -8.97
N CYS A 41 -5.34 -3.97 -8.56
CA CYS A 41 -5.39 -2.77 -9.37
C CYS A 41 -3.98 -2.31 -9.78
N ASP A 42 -3.78 -2.03 -11.06
CA ASP A 42 -2.50 -1.51 -11.58
C ASP A 42 -2.76 -0.64 -12.81
N ILE A 43 -1.86 0.31 -13.08
CA ILE A 43 -1.91 1.07 -14.33
C ILE A 43 -1.63 0.18 -15.54
N ASN A 44 -0.85 -0.90 -15.34
CA ASN A 44 -0.65 -1.97 -16.30
C ASN A 44 -1.75 -3.03 -16.10
N GLU A 45 -2.82 -2.93 -16.90
CA GLU A 45 -3.96 -3.85 -16.85
C GLU A 45 -3.54 -5.32 -17.02
N ALA A 46 -2.63 -5.61 -17.94
CA ALA A 46 -2.17 -6.98 -18.17
C ALA A 46 -1.48 -7.57 -16.94
N ALA A 47 -0.68 -6.77 -16.22
CA ALA A 47 -0.05 -7.18 -14.97
C ALA A 47 -1.09 -7.40 -13.86
N ALA A 48 -2.11 -6.54 -13.75
CA ALA A 48 -3.20 -6.71 -12.79
C ALA A 48 -3.98 -8.00 -13.05
N ILE A 49 -4.32 -8.28 -14.31
CA ILE A 49 -5.03 -9.51 -14.72
C ILE A 49 -4.18 -10.75 -14.44
N ALA A 50 -2.89 -10.73 -14.76
CA ALA A 50 -1.98 -11.85 -14.51
C ALA A 50 -1.83 -12.15 -13.01
N ALA A 51 -1.67 -11.11 -12.19
CA ALA A 51 -1.58 -11.26 -10.73
C ALA A 51 -2.89 -11.79 -10.13
N ALA A 52 -4.05 -11.30 -10.56
CA ALA A 52 -5.34 -11.82 -10.15
C ALA A 52 -5.55 -13.28 -10.60
N GLY A 53 -5.13 -13.63 -11.83
CA GLY A 53 -5.16 -15.00 -12.36
C GLY A 53 -4.32 -15.97 -11.53
N SER A 54 -3.14 -15.54 -11.07
CA SER A 54 -2.32 -16.34 -10.16
C SER A 54 -3.01 -16.63 -8.83
N ILE A 55 -3.73 -15.63 -8.27
CA ILE A 55 -4.50 -15.80 -7.04
C ILE A 55 -5.66 -16.77 -7.24
N THR A 56 -6.41 -16.63 -8.33
CA THR A 56 -7.56 -17.52 -8.62
C THR A 56 -7.12 -18.96 -8.91
N SER A 57 -5.98 -19.14 -9.59
CA SER A 57 -5.38 -20.47 -9.81
C SER A 57 -4.95 -21.15 -8.51
N ALA A 58 -4.64 -20.38 -7.47
CA ALA A 58 -4.33 -20.89 -6.13
C ALA A 58 -5.58 -21.06 -5.24
N GLY A 59 -6.80 -20.89 -5.80
CA GLY A 59 -8.07 -21.07 -5.09
C GLY A 59 -8.60 -19.83 -4.38
N GLY A 60 -7.93 -18.68 -4.50
CA GLY A 60 -8.40 -17.41 -3.96
C GLY A 60 -9.45 -16.74 -4.88
N ARG A 61 -10.11 -15.69 -4.38
CA ARG A 61 -11.05 -14.86 -5.15
C ARG A 61 -10.39 -13.53 -5.51
N ALA A 62 -10.08 -13.29 -6.77
CA ALA A 62 -9.50 -12.04 -7.22
C ALA A 62 -9.95 -11.63 -8.62
N ARG A 63 -9.89 -10.32 -8.92
CA ARG A 63 -10.11 -9.75 -10.24
C ARG A 63 -9.13 -8.62 -10.49
N GLY A 64 -8.57 -8.55 -11.73
CA GLY A 64 -7.69 -7.47 -12.18
C GLY A 64 -8.49 -6.28 -12.69
N PHE A 65 -7.98 -5.08 -12.41
CA PHE A 65 -8.56 -3.80 -12.84
C PHE A 65 -7.45 -2.87 -13.29
N ALA A 66 -7.67 -2.17 -14.43
CA ALA A 66 -6.84 -1.04 -14.82
C ALA A 66 -7.14 0.16 -13.93
N LEU A 67 -6.11 0.83 -13.40
CA LEU A 67 -6.28 1.99 -12.54
C LEU A 67 -5.06 2.92 -12.60
N ASP A 68 -5.27 4.15 -13.05
CA ASP A 68 -4.38 5.26 -12.72
C ASP A 68 -4.86 5.90 -11.41
N VAL A 69 -4.09 5.72 -10.34
CA VAL A 69 -4.42 6.29 -9.02
C VAL A 69 -4.39 7.81 -9.00
N ALA A 70 -3.73 8.44 -9.97
CA ALA A 70 -3.67 9.89 -10.11
C ALA A 70 -4.92 10.48 -10.81
N ASP A 71 -5.82 9.63 -11.28
CA ASP A 71 -7.10 10.01 -11.87
C ASP A 71 -8.24 9.79 -10.86
N SER A 72 -8.76 10.87 -10.33
CA SER A 72 -9.84 10.87 -9.32
C SER A 72 -11.12 10.17 -9.82
N ALA A 73 -11.44 10.30 -11.12
CA ALA A 73 -12.64 9.69 -11.70
C ALA A 73 -12.48 8.17 -11.83
N GLN A 74 -11.29 7.69 -12.23
CA GLN A 74 -10.99 6.26 -12.27
C GLN A 74 -11.04 5.64 -10.86
N VAL A 75 -10.50 6.31 -9.83
CA VAL A 75 -10.56 5.81 -8.45
C VAL A 75 -12.01 5.69 -7.97
N ALA A 76 -12.85 6.68 -8.26
CA ALA A 76 -14.27 6.63 -7.92
C ALA A 76 -15.03 5.55 -8.70
N GLY A 77 -14.75 5.39 -9.99
CA GLY A 77 -15.31 4.34 -10.85
C GLY A 77 -14.94 2.94 -10.36
N LEU A 78 -13.66 2.74 -10.03
CA LEU A 78 -13.19 1.47 -9.46
C LEU A 78 -13.95 1.09 -8.18
N ALA A 79 -14.15 2.04 -7.26
CA ALA A 79 -14.87 1.74 -6.02
C ALA A 79 -16.31 1.24 -6.30
N ALA A 80 -17.00 1.81 -7.30
CA ALA A 80 -18.33 1.35 -7.73
C ALA A 80 -18.27 -0.03 -8.40
N GLU A 81 -17.29 -0.28 -9.26
CA GLU A 81 -17.11 -1.58 -9.91
C GLU A 81 -16.80 -2.70 -8.92
N VAL A 82 -15.95 -2.43 -7.91
CA VAL A 82 -15.64 -3.39 -6.84
C VAL A 82 -16.86 -3.72 -6.01
N MET A 83 -17.66 -2.72 -5.64
CA MET A 83 -18.94 -2.93 -4.95
C MET A 83 -19.89 -3.82 -5.77
N SER A 84 -19.99 -3.59 -7.07
CA SER A 84 -20.82 -4.42 -7.96
C SER A 84 -20.30 -5.85 -8.13
N TRP A 85 -18.97 -6.03 -8.16
CA TRP A 85 -18.34 -7.35 -8.37
C TRP A 85 -18.35 -8.23 -7.12
N ALA A 86 -18.10 -7.64 -5.96
CA ALA A 86 -17.82 -8.41 -4.74
C ALA A 86 -18.86 -8.19 -3.62
N ASP A 87 -19.85 -7.33 -3.84
CA ASP A 87 -20.91 -6.98 -2.90
C ASP A 87 -20.38 -6.41 -1.57
N GLY A 88 -19.34 -5.59 -1.65
CA GLY A 88 -18.73 -4.94 -0.49
C GLY A 88 -17.39 -4.28 -0.77
N LEU A 89 -16.94 -3.48 0.21
CA LEU A 89 -15.60 -2.91 0.26
C LEU A 89 -15.27 -2.59 1.73
N SER A 90 -14.29 -3.29 2.29
CA SER A 90 -13.93 -3.15 3.70
C SER A 90 -12.42 -2.92 3.92
N ILE A 91 -11.58 -3.17 2.90
CA ILE A 91 -10.14 -3.00 2.98
C ILE A 91 -9.67 -2.21 1.75
N TRP A 92 -8.89 -1.14 1.98
CA TRP A 92 -8.26 -0.39 0.89
C TRP A 92 -6.77 -0.20 1.16
N VAL A 93 -5.93 -0.67 0.22
CA VAL A 93 -4.46 -0.51 0.31
C VAL A 93 -3.97 0.44 -0.76
N ASN A 94 -3.48 1.61 -0.33
CA ASN A 94 -2.81 2.59 -1.17
C ASN A 94 -1.32 2.23 -1.28
N ASN A 95 -0.98 1.33 -2.22
CA ASN A 95 0.39 0.86 -2.43
C ASN A 95 1.03 1.40 -3.72
N ALA A 96 0.27 1.81 -4.71
CA ALA A 96 0.79 2.34 -5.97
C ALA A 96 1.81 3.47 -5.75
N GLY A 97 2.87 3.45 -6.55
CA GLY A 97 3.91 4.46 -6.42
C GLY A 97 4.96 4.40 -7.52
N ILE A 98 5.67 5.51 -7.67
CA ILE A 98 6.79 5.68 -8.60
C ILE A 98 7.97 6.35 -7.91
N THR A 99 9.16 6.27 -8.53
CA THR A 99 10.32 7.06 -8.13
C THR A 99 10.84 7.88 -9.32
N ARG A 100 11.29 9.09 -9.04
CA ARG A 100 12.00 9.98 -9.98
C ARG A 100 13.17 10.63 -9.21
N PRO A 101 14.27 9.87 -9.01
CA PRO A 101 15.38 10.36 -8.20
C PRO A 101 16.22 11.39 -8.98
N ALA A 102 16.54 12.50 -8.34
CA ALA A 102 17.49 13.49 -8.82
C ALA A 102 18.06 14.28 -7.63
N MET A 103 19.30 14.77 -7.75
CA MET A 103 19.84 15.69 -6.74
C MET A 103 19.00 16.98 -6.71
N LEU A 104 18.83 17.59 -5.54
CA LEU A 104 17.94 18.71 -5.32
C LEU A 104 18.04 19.81 -6.41
N HIS A 105 19.27 20.23 -6.73
CA HIS A 105 19.51 21.29 -7.72
C HIS A 105 19.33 20.85 -9.20
N LYS A 106 19.00 19.57 -9.44
CA LYS A 106 18.75 18.97 -10.75
C LYS A 106 17.34 18.37 -10.86
N MET A 107 16.56 18.44 -9.78
CA MET A 107 15.18 17.97 -9.77
C MET A 107 14.35 18.88 -10.67
N SER A 108 13.67 18.34 -11.65
CA SER A 108 12.71 19.10 -12.46
C SER A 108 11.36 19.22 -11.75
N ASP A 109 10.61 20.27 -12.09
CA ASP A 109 9.25 20.47 -11.56
C ASP A 109 8.35 19.31 -11.99
N GLU A 110 8.52 18.79 -13.22
CA GLU A 110 7.73 17.67 -13.76
C GLU A 110 7.97 16.38 -12.98
N ASP A 111 9.22 16.06 -12.62
CA ASP A 111 9.55 14.88 -11.82
C ASP A 111 9.08 15.02 -10.36
N PHE A 112 9.13 16.23 -9.83
CA PHE A 112 8.59 16.55 -8.51
C PHE A 112 7.07 16.33 -8.50
N ASP A 113 6.36 16.96 -9.42
CA ASP A 113 4.90 16.91 -9.51
C ASP A 113 4.38 15.50 -9.83
N ALA A 114 5.07 14.76 -10.72
CA ALA A 114 4.67 13.39 -11.05
C ALA A 114 4.67 12.48 -9.81
N VAL A 115 5.69 12.60 -8.94
CA VAL A 115 5.77 11.82 -7.70
C VAL A 115 4.68 12.25 -6.71
N LEU A 116 4.45 13.55 -6.52
CA LEU A 116 3.39 14.03 -5.64
C LEU A 116 2.00 13.61 -6.14
N ARG A 117 1.76 13.68 -7.44
CA ARG A 117 0.49 13.29 -8.04
C ARG A 117 0.16 11.83 -7.74
N VAL A 118 1.07 10.91 -7.99
CA VAL A 118 0.82 9.49 -7.76
C VAL A 118 0.69 9.19 -6.27
N HIS A 119 1.64 9.65 -5.44
CA HIS A 119 1.69 9.28 -4.04
C HIS A 119 0.73 10.07 -3.15
N VAL A 120 0.65 11.39 -3.32
CA VAL A 120 -0.16 12.25 -2.43
C VAL A 120 -1.60 12.29 -2.91
N GLN A 121 -1.82 12.69 -4.17
CA GLN A 121 -3.20 12.77 -4.69
C GLN A 121 -3.82 11.38 -4.82
N GLY A 122 -3.07 10.37 -5.32
CA GLY A 122 -3.57 9.00 -5.43
C GLY A 122 -3.95 8.41 -4.08
N THR A 123 -3.14 8.59 -3.03
CA THR A 123 -3.48 8.15 -1.67
C THR A 123 -4.69 8.92 -1.13
N PHE A 124 -4.77 10.24 -1.35
CA PHE A 124 -5.94 11.03 -0.97
C PHE A 124 -7.22 10.53 -1.64
N PHE A 125 -7.19 10.29 -2.95
CA PHE A 125 -8.36 9.79 -3.68
C PHE A 125 -8.79 8.41 -3.15
N GLY A 126 -7.84 7.50 -2.91
CA GLY A 126 -8.12 6.19 -2.34
C GLY A 126 -8.72 6.26 -0.93
N ILE A 127 -8.15 7.09 -0.03
CA ILE A 127 -8.72 7.30 1.33
C ILE A 127 -10.15 7.84 1.22
N ARG A 128 -10.37 8.86 0.38
CA ARG A 128 -11.67 9.50 0.23
C ARG A 128 -12.74 8.55 -0.28
N GLU A 129 -12.47 7.82 -1.35
CA GLU A 129 -13.45 6.91 -1.95
C GLU A 129 -13.70 5.68 -1.08
N ALA A 130 -12.66 5.10 -0.47
CA ALA A 130 -12.82 4.03 0.51
C ALA A 130 -13.71 4.48 1.69
N ALA A 131 -13.43 5.64 2.27
CA ALA A 131 -14.21 6.18 3.38
C ALA A 131 -15.66 6.46 2.96
N ARG A 132 -15.89 7.02 1.75
CA ARG A 132 -17.23 7.29 1.24
C ARG A 132 -18.06 6.01 1.13
N VAL A 133 -17.51 4.95 0.54
CA VAL A 133 -18.19 3.68 0.37
C VAL A 133 -18.42 2.99 1.71
N MET A 134 -17.40 2.87 2.56
CA MET A 134 -17.51 2.20 3.86
C MET A 134 -18.52 2.89 4.77
N LYS A 135 -18.54 4.24 4.80
CA LYS A 135 -19.54 5.01 5.57
C LYS A 135 -20.96 4.81 5.03
N ALA A 136 -21.16 4.86 3.72
CA ALA A 136 -22.46 4.68 3.09
C ALA A 136 -23.02 3.28 3.36
N SER A 137 -22.17 2.26 3.31
CA SER A 137 -22.54 0.85 3.58
C SER A 137 -22.57 0.51 5.07
N LYS A 138 -22.17 1.43 5.97
CA LYS A 138 -22.05 1.22 7.43
C LYS A 138 -21.16 0.01 7.78
N VAL A 139 -20.12 -0.22 6.99
CA VAL A 139 -19.16 -1.30 7.17
C VAL A 139 -17.98 -0.80 7.98
N ALA A 140 -17.63 -1.51 9.05
CA ALA A 140 -16.34 -1.32 9.72
C ALA A 140 -15.22 -1.69 8.75
N GLY A 141 -14.27 -0.76 8.56
CA GLY A 141 -13.27 -0.91 7.52
C GLY A 141 -11.85 -0.59 7.95
N THR A 142 -10.92 -0.83 7.04
CA THR A 142 -9.53 -0.44 7.24
C THR A 142 -8.89 0.09 5.96
N ILE A 143 -8.15 1.18 6.11
CA ILE A 143 -7.36 1.79 5.03
C ILE A 143 -5.88 1.67 5.42
N ILE A 144 -5.06 1.15 4.52
CA ILE A 144 -3.63 0.94 4.75
C ILE A 144 -2.87 1.72 3.68
N ASN A 145 -2.08 2.68 4.12
CA ASN A 145 -1.27 3.50 3.23
C ASN A 145 0.18 3.00 3.22
N VAL A 146 0.86 3.10 2.09
CA VAL A 146 2.29 2.76 2.01
C VAL A 146 3.13 4.02 2.09
N THR A 147 3.87 4.16 3.19
CA THR A 147 4.91 5.18 3.36
C THR A 147 6.31 4.59 3.12
N SER A 148 7.34 5.21 3.63
CA SER A 148 8.73 4.78 3.51
C SER A 148 9.56 5.42 4.62
N SER A 149 10.69 4.82 4.97
CA SER A 149 11.74 5.47 5.75
C SER A 149 12.16 6.82 5.17
N ALA A 150 12.07 7.00 3.84
CA ALA A 150 12.32 8.29 3.19
C ALA A 150 11.35 9.39 3.66
N GLY A 151 10.12 9.06 4.04
CA GLY A 151 9.16 10.01 4.60
C GLY A 151 9.36 10.28 6.11
N LEU A 152 10.14 9.45 6.79
CA LEU A 152 10.44 9.55 8.21
C LEU A 152 11.78 10.26 8.46
N ASP A 153 12.80 9.93 7.67
CA ASP A 153 14.19 10.36 7.87
C ASP A 153 14.76 11.17 6.68
N GLY A 154 14.05 11.18 5.55
CA GLY A 154 14.55 11.77 4.31
C GLY A 154 15.54 10.85 3.57
N THR A 155 15.74 11.12 2.28
CA THR A 155 16.71 10.37 1.47
C THR A 155 17.38 11.27 0.44
N VAL A 156 18.70 11.21 0.34
CA VAL A 156 19.46 11.98 -0.65
C VAL A 156 19.00 11.62 -2.05
N GLY A 157 18.77 12.63 -2.88
CA GLY A 157 18.33 12.48 -4.27
C GLY A 157 16.84 12.09 -4.42
N GLN A 158 16.06 12.18 -3.36
CA GLN A 158 14.64 11.82 -3.39
C GLN A 158 13.76 12.83 -2.63
N ILE A 159 13.99 14.12 -2.81
CA ILE A 159 13.23 15.17 -2.09
C ILE A 159 11.73 15.09 -2.40
N ASN A 160 11.35 14.82 -3.66
CA ASN A 160 9.97 14.60 -4.09
C ASN A 160 9.34 13.39 -3.39
N TYR A 161 10.04 12.25 -3.36
CA TYR A 161 9.57 11.02 -2.75
C TYR A 161 9.48 11.14 -1.22
N SER A 162 10.48 11.77 -0.59
CA SER A 162 10.49 12.04 0.87
C SER A 162 9.32 12.95 1.26
N ALA A 163 9.10 14.04 0.53
CA ALA A 163 7.97 14.94 0.74
C ALA A 163 6.63 14.19 0.60
N ALA A 164 6.47 13.40 -0.47
CA ALA A 164 5.26 12.62 -0.71
C ALA A 164 5.00 11.59 0.39
N LYS A 165 6.03 10.84 0.82
CA LYS A 165 5.88 9.82 1.87
C LYS A 165 5.67 10.43 3.26
N GLY A 166 6.21 11.61 3.53
CA GLY A 166 5.88 12.42 4.71
C GLY A 166 4.43 12.89 4.71
N ALA A 167 3.92 13.35 3.56
CA ALA A 167 2.52 13.72 3.40
C ALA A 167 1.57 12.53 3.64
N VAL A 168 1.93 11.32 3.18
CA VAL A 168 1.14 10.09 3.44
C VAL A 168 1.05 9.81 4.95
N ILE A 169 2.12 10.02 5.73
CA ILE A 169 2.09 9.87 7.19
C ILE A 169 1.10 10.85 7.82
N ALA A 170 1.14 12.12 7.42
CA ALA A 170 0.25 13.14 7.93
C ALA A 170 -1.22 12.84 7.57
N MET A 171 -1.50 12.45 6.31
CA MET A 171 -2.84 12.05 5.87
C MET A 171 -3.36 10.83 6.64
N THR A 172 -2.50 9.83 6.91
CA THR A 172 -2.85 8.66 7.70
C THR A 172 -3.34 9.05 9.10
N LYS A 173 -2.62 9.92 9.79
CA LYS A 173 -2.97 10.37 11.15
C LYS A 173 -4.25 11.21 11.16
N SER A 174 -4.43 12.08 10.18
CA SER A 174 -5.63 12.92 10.05
C SER A 174 -6.86 12.05 9.76
N ALA A 175 -6.79 11.18 8.76
CA ALA A 175 -7.87 10.28 8.40
C ALA A 175 -8.23 9.29 9.53
N ALA A 176 -7.23 8.79 10.27
CA ALA A 176 -7.47 7.93 11.43
C ALA A 176 -8.34 8.62 12.51
N ARG A 177 -8.09 9.90 12.78
CA ARG A 177 -8.88 10.69 13.75
C ARG A 177 -10.30 10.96 13.23
N GLU A 178 -10.42 11.33 11.95
CA GLU A 178 -11.69 11.70 11.34
C GLU A 178 -12.63 10.49 11.16
N LEU A 179 -12.09 9.33 10.82
CA LEU A 179 -12.85 8.14 10.45
C LEU A 179 -13.13 7.18 11.61
N ALA A 180 -12.50 7.38 12.77
CA ALA A 180 -12.63 6.51 13.95
C ALA A 180 -14.09 6.36 14.42
N SER A 181 -14.87 7.45 14.42
CA SER A 181 -16.29 7.42 14.79
C SER A 181 -17.16 6.60 13.82
N SER A 182 -16.66 6.32 12.63
CA SER A 182 -17.29 5.46 11.63
C SER A 182 -16.76 4.02 11.67
N SER A 183 -15.98 3.63 12.69
CA SER A 183 -15.35 2.32 12.83
C SER A 183 -14.40 1.99 11.66
N ILE A 184 -13.78 3.00 11.06
CA ILE A 184 -12.79 2.83 9.99
C ILE A 184 -11.41 3.15 10.58
N ARG A 185 -10.51 2.18 10.54
CA ARG A 185 -9.12 2.32 10.96
C ARG A 185 -8.25 2.76 9.79
N VAL A 186 -7.29 3.64 10.03
CA VAL A 186 -6.35 4.08 9.00
C VAL A 186 -4.94 3.99 9.55
N ASN A 187 -4.08 3.20 8.91
CA ASN A 187 -2.69 3.01 9.31
C ASN A 187 -1.77 3.09 8.09
N ALA A 188 -0.48 3.16 8.32
CA ALA A 188 0.53 3.10 7.28
C ALA A 188 1.51 1.96 7.53
N VAL A 189 2.09 1.42 6.45
CA VAL A 189 3.25 0.52 6.48
C VAL A 189 4.41 1.22 5.81
N SER A 190 5.60 1.15 6.43
CA SER A 190 6.88 1.54 5.84
C SER A 190 7.66 0.27 5.50
N PRO A 191 7.53 -0.27 4.27
CA PRO A 191 8.15 -1.53 3.90
C PRO A 191 9.51 -1.32 3.26
N ALA A 192 10.42 -2.31 3.41
CA ALA A 192 11.62 -2.43 2.60
C ALA A 192 11.77 -3.86 2.07
N ALA A 193 11.68 -4.03 0.75
CA ALA A 193 11.79 -5.33 0.10
C ALA A 193 12.49 -5.25 -1.26
N ALA A 194 12.99 -6.38 -1.73
CA ALA A 194 13.53 -6.56 -3.07
C ALA A 194 12.39 -6.55 -4.10
N THR A 195 12.26 -5.46 -4.83
CA THR A 195 11.22 -5.25 -5.85
C THR A 195 11.84 -4.68 -7.13
N PRO A 196 11.12 -4.63 -8.25
CA PRO A 196 11.58 -3.91 -9.43
C PRO A 196 11.93 -2.44 -9.14
N MET A 197 11.20 -1.77 -8.26
CA MET A 197 11.49 -0.38 -7.86
C MET A 197 12.85 -0.21 -7.18
N THR A 198 13.32 -1.21 -6.44
CA THR A 198 14.60 -1.20 -5.72
C THR A 198 15.74 -1.84 -6.51
N GLU A 199 15.48 -2.37 -7.71
CA GLU A 199 16.43 -3.15 -8.50
C GLU A 199 17.68 -2.35 -8.85
N THR A 200 17.53 -1.11 -9.32
CA THR A 200 18.67 -0.24 -9.65
C THR A 200 19.59 -0.03 -8.44
N ILE A 201 19.02 0.15 -7.24
CA ILE A 201 19.81 0.33 -6.01
C ILE A 201 20.51 -0.96 -5.63
N ARG A 202 19.85 -2.10 -5.77
CA ARG A 202 20.39 -3.41 -5.40
C ARG A 202 21.50 -3.89 -6.33
N ASN A 203 21.43 -3.53 -7.61
CA ASN A 203 22.36 -3.96 -8.64
C ASN A 203 23.53 -2.99 -8.86
N ASP A 204 23.47 -1.77 -8.32
CA ASP A 204 24.59 -0.81 -8.41
C ASP A 204 25.51 -0.96 -7.20
N GLU A 205 26.73 -1.48 -7.43
CA GLU A 205 27.73 -1.74 -6.39
C GLU A 205 28.06 -0.51 -5.52
N ARG A 206 27.91 0.71 -6.08
CA ARG A 206 28.15 1.97 -5.34
C ARG A 206 27.13 2.24 -4.25
N PHE A 207 25.90 1.72 -4.41
CA PHE A 207 24.79 1.97 -3.50
C PHE A 207 24.37 0.73 -2.71
N ALA A 208 24.52 -0.46 -3.28
CA ALA A 208 24.03 -1.72 -2.71
C ALA A 208 24.56 -1.95 -1.28
N SER A 209 25.88 -1.84 -1.09
CA SER A 209 26.51 -2.03 0.22
C SER A 209 26.09 -0.98 1.25
N ARG A 210 25.97 0.30 0.82
CA ARG A 210 25.53 1.40 1.70
C ARG A 210 24.07 1.26 2.12
N TYR A 211 23.21 0.77 1.21
CA TYR A 211 21.81 0.55 1.51
C TYR A 211 21.62 -0.65 2.43
N LEU A 212 22.36 -1.73 2.15
CA LEU A 212 22.34 -2.93 2.98
C LEU A 212 22.83 -2.66 4.41
N ALA A 213 23.87 -1.82 4.56
CA ALA A 213 24.39 -1.42 5.87
C ALA A 213 23.38 -0.64 6.72
N LYS A 214 22.32 -0.08 6.12
CA LYS A 214 21.22 0.56 6.85
C LYS A 214 20.16 -0.42 7.37
N ILE A 215 20.22 -1.67 6.94
CA ILE A 215 19.27 -2.70 7.36
C ILE A 215 19.92 -3.56 8.45
N PRO A 216 19.58 -3.42 9.74
CA PRO A 216 20.17 -4.20 10.82
C PRO A 216 20.07 -5.72 10.64
N LEU A 217 19.00 -6.22 10.00
CA LEU A 217 18.89 -7.64 9.67
C LEU A 217 19.85 -8.11 8.54
N GLY A 218 20.64 -7.21 7.95
CA GLY A 218 21.73 -7.51 7.01
C GLY A 218 21.31 -8.03 5.64
N ARG A 219 20.02 -7.99 5.29
CA ARG A 219 19.51 -8.48 4.01
C ARG A 219 18.25 -7.74 3.56
N TRP A 220 17.99 -7.80 2.26
CA TRP A 220 16.69 -7.41 1.72
C TRP A 220 15.64 -8.47 2.04
N ALA A 221 14.45 -8.04 2.44
CA ALA A 221 13.30 -8.93 2.52
C ALA A 221 12.77 -9.26 1.12
N GLN A 222 12.14 -10.41 0.96
CA GLN A 222 11.27 -10.67 -0.17
C GLN A 222 9.90 -10.00 0.07
N PRO A 223 9.15 -9.63 -0.99
CA PRO A 223 7.81 -9.02 -0.84
C PRO A 223 6.86 -9.82 0.05
N ASP A 224 6.93 -11.15 0.00
CA ASP A 224 6.09 -12.04 0.82
C ASP A 224 6.43 -11.99 2.32
N GLU A 225 7.65 -11.56 2.71
CA GLU A 225 8.03 -11.35 4.12
C GLU A 225 7.46 -10.04 4.70
N VAL A 226 7.09 -9.08 3.83
CA VAL A 226 6.51 -7.79 4.23
C VAL A 226 4.99 -7.85 4.24
N ALA A 227 4.38 -8.67 3.38
CA ALA A 227 2.94 -8.81 3.25
C ALA A 227 2.19 -9.12 4.57
N PRO A 228 2.74 -9.92 5.53
CA PRO A 228 2.11 -10.15 6.82
C PRO A 228 1.84 -8.89 7.66
N ALA A 229 2.64 -7.82 7.51
CA ALA A 229 2.38 -6.56 8.20
C ALA A 229 1.06 -5.90 7.70
N PHE A 230 0.80 -6.01 6.40
CA PHE A 230 -0.47 -5.56 5.81
C PHE A 230 -1.64 -6.44 6.24
N LEU A 231 -1.46 -7.76 6.26
CA LEU A 231 -2.48 -8.69 6.72
C LEU A 231 -2.85 -8.41 8.19
N PHE A 232 -1.88 -8.16 9.06
CA PHE A 232 -2.12 -7.74 10.44
C PHE A 232 -3.01 -6.49 10.49
N LEU A 233 -2.64 -5.43 9.76
CA LEU A 233 -3.41 -4.18 9.77
C LEU A 233 -4.78 -4.31 9.10
N ALA A 234 -4.95 -5.24 8.16
CA ALA A 234 -6.23 -5.53 7.52
C ALA A 234 -7.19 -6.30 8.44
N SER A 235 -6.67 -7.11 9.34
CA SER A 235 -7.41 -8.11 10.10
C SER A 235 -7.94 -7.61 11.45
N PRO A 236 -8.84 -8.39 12.10
CA PRO A 236 -9.27 -8.16 13.48
C PRO A 236 -8.14 -8.14 14.51
N ALA A 237 -6.97 -8.76 14.23
CA ALA A 237 -5.80 -8.74 15.10
C ALA A 237 -5.33 -7.32 15.44
N SER A 238 -5.63 -6.33 14.58
CA SER A 238 -5.29 -4.92 14.77
C SER A 238 -6.50 -4.04 15.10
N SER A 239 -7.57 -4.61 15.65
CA SER A 239 -8.84 -3.90 15.92
C SER A 239 -8.69 -2.64 16.79
N TYR A 240 -7.63 -2.56 17.61
CA TYR A 240 -7.34 -1.39 18.47
C TYR A 240 -6.14 -0.57 17.98
N VAL A 241 -5.77 -0.71 16.68
CA VAL A 241 -4.63 -0.01 16.07
C VAL A 241 -5.12 0.93 14.98
N THR A 242 -4.94 2.24 15.17
CA THR A 242 -5.23 3.27 14.16
C THR A 242 -4.26 4.44 14.29
N GLY A 243 -3.96 5.12 13.17
CA GLY A 243 -3.05 6.27 13.10
C GLY A 243 -1.57 5.91 13.20
N GLN A 244 -1.20 4.64 13.13
CA GLN A 244 0.17 4.17 13.33
C GLN A 244 0.93 4.01 12.02
N VAL A 245 2.27 4.08 12.11
CA VAL A 245 3.19 3.70 11.04
C VAL A 245 3.93 2.45 11.50
N LEU A 246 3.66 1.32 10.84
CA LEU A 246 4.33 0.06 11.10
C LEU A 246 5.52 -0.10 10.16
N CYS A 247 6.74 -0.10 10.69
CA CYS A 247 7.95 -0.35 9.91
C CYS A 247 8.15 -1.86 9.72
N ALA A 248 8.16 -2.30 8.46
CA ALA A 248 8.48 -3.66 8.04
C ALA A 248 9.70 -3.60 7.10
N ASP A 249 10.85 -3.19 7.63
CA ASP A 249 12.03 -2.75 6.88
C ASP A 249 13.36 -3.35 7.40
N GLY A 250 13.28 -4.37 8.25
CA GLY A 250 14.45 -5.02 8.82
C GLY A 250 15.22 -4.16 9.82
N GLY A 251 14.57 -3.14 10.39
CA GLY A 251 15.13 -2.20 11.36
C GLY A 251 15.81 -0.99 10.72
N MET A 252 15.60 -0.76 9.41
CA MET A 252 16.17 0.39 8.71
C MET A 252 15.76 1.71 9.33
N TYR A 253 14.53 1.80 9.83
CA TYR A 253 14.04 2.90 10.62
C TYR A 253 13.40 2.39 11.91
N MET A 254 13.87 2.93 13.04
CA MET A 254 13.33 2.62 14.37
C MET A 254 12.60 3.86 14.88
N ALA A 255 11.26 3.79 14.93
CA ALA A 255 10.46 4.85 15.52
C ALA A 255 10.69 4.90 17.05
N SER A 256 10.97 6.08 17.56
CA SER A 256 11.03 6.37 19.00
C SER A 256 9.72 7.00 19.45
#